data_2c598eb8521213975634eee287f9e96d
#
_entry.id   2c598eb8521213975634eee287f9e96d
#
_cell.length_a   1.000
_cell.length_b   1.000
_cell.length_c   1.000
_cell.angle_alpha   90.00
_cell.angle_beta   90.00
_cell.angle_gamma   90.00
#
_symmetry.space_group_name_H-M   'P 1'
#
loop_
_entity.id
_entity.type
_entity.pdbx_description
1 polymer ?
#
loop_
_entity_poly.entity_id
_entity_poly.type
_entity_poly.pdbx_seq_one_letter_code
_entity_poly.pdbx_strand_id
1 'polypeptide(L)'
;MDISSHQKRIVTGLALAIVPVLGLVFQGWVLFAILAIFSALTLWEFYDFFSSYQGAKTLKCLGVIFTFLLLFAFTMGDLLYPSIVIVLAFWVSAFIFLFRYSTDLTASFVQSMIFLSGLIYIPINLHFFLEFNRLECFLVVAAAAVSDTAAFYAGSLWGKKKIWPKVSPKKSWIGSIGGFTACTVSVTAYGLAFGQAQIWMWIGLGMVLNVAAQMGDFFESALKRSLDIKDSSQILPGHGGLLDRVDSMLLVVPVYGLLKMLHPFFQ
;
A
#
# COMPACT_ATOMS: atom_id res chain seq x y z
N MET A 1 -35.02 1.36 -4.05
CA MET A 1 -34.74 0.75 -2.73
C MET A 1 -33.48 1.37 -2.17
N ASP A 2 -33.63 2.23 -1.15
CA ASP A 2 -32.45 2.77 -0.45
C ASP A 2 -31.82 1.68 0.41
N ILE A 3 -30.63 1.25 -0.02
CA ILE A 3 -29.82 0.29 0.73
C ILE A 3 -29.43 0.94 2.05
N SER A 4 -29.77 0.30 3.18
CA SER A 4 -29.43 0.82 4.53
C SER A 4 -27.92 1.01 4.66
N SER A 5 -27.48 1.95 5.51
CA SER A 5 -26.05 2.21 5.75
C SER A 5 -25.28 0.96 6.19
N HIS A 6 -25.94 0.05 6.87
CA HIS A 6 -25.38 -1.23 7.31
C HIS A 6 -25.17 -2.20 6.13
N GLN A 7 -26.12 -2.30 5.21
CA GLN A 7 -26.00 -3.14 4.01
C GLN A 7 -24.86 -2.63 3.10
N LYS A 8 -24.72 -1.31 2.93
CA LYS A 8 -23.61 -0.72 2.16
C LYS A 8 -22.27 -1.13 2.76
N ARG A 9 -22.12 -1.11 4.09
CA ARG A 9 -20.89 -1.57 4.77
C ARG A 9 -20.59 -3.03 4.50
N ILE A 10 -21.58 -3.92 4.63
CA ILE A 10 -21.39 -5.36 4.37
C ILE A 10 -20.94 -5.60 2.94
N VAL A 11 -21.63 -5.02 1.96
CA VAL A 11 -21.29 -5.19 0.53
C VAL A 11 -19.87 -4.69 0.23
N THR A 12 -19.50 -3.52 0.73
CA THR A 12 -18.15 -2.96 0.53
C THR A 12 -17.08 -3.84 1.20
N GLY A 13 -17.33 -4.32 2.42
CA GLY A 13 -16.39 -5.21 3.12
C GLY A 13 -16.20 -6.54 2.40
N LEU A 14 -17.29 -7.14 1.88
CA LEU A 14 -17.23 -8.35 1.07
C LEU A 14 -16.47 -8.13 -0.24
N ALA A 15 -16.72 -7.03 -0.94
CA ALA A 15 -16.01 -6.71 -2.17
C ALA A 15 -14.50 -6.53 -1.92
N LEU A 16 -14.13 -5.83 -0.86
CA LEU A 16 -12.73 -5.63 -0.43
C LEU A 16 -12.01 -6.94 -0.06
N ALA A 17 -12.75 -7.95 0.40
CA ALA A 17 -12.19 -9.26 0.69
C ALA A 17 -12.14 -10.16 -0.55
N ILE A 18 -13.20 -10.20 -1.33
CA ILE A 18 -13.36 -11.13 -2.46
C ILE A 18 -12.44 -10.72 -3.64
N VAL A 19 -12.39 -9.44 -3.98
CA VAL A 19 -11.65 -8.98 -5.17
C VAL A 19 -10.15 -9.30 -5.08
N PRO A 20 -9.43 -9.00 -4.00
CA PRO A 20 -8.05 -9.45 -3.84
C PRO A 20 -7.90 -10.98 -3.88
N VAL A 21 -8.79 -11.71 -3.21
CA VAL A 21 -8.75 -13.19 -3.22
C VAL A 21 -8.88 -13.74 -4.64
N LEU A 22 -9.76 -13.19 -5.48
CA LEU A 22 -9.84 -13.56 -6.89
C LEU A 22 -8.51 -13.32 -7.62
N GLY A 23 -7.86 -12.18 -7.38
CA GLY A 23 -6.52 -11.91 -7.92
C GLY A 23 -5.49 -12.96 -7.51
N LEU A 24 -5.48 -13.33 -6.23
CA LEU A 24 -4.55 -14.33 -5.70
C LEU A 24 -4.80 -15.74 -6.27
N VAL A 25 -6.05 -16.08 -6.49
CA VAL A 25 -6.43 -17.42 -7.03
C VAL A 25 -6.13 -17.52 -8.52
N PHE A 26 -6.51 -16.54 -9.31
CA PHE A 26 -6.38 -16.60 -10.77
C PHE A 26 -5.03 -16.13 -11.29
N GLN A 27 -4.30 -15.28 -10.53
CA GLN A 27 -2.99 -14.71 -10.92
C GLN A 27 -2.95 -14.14 -12.35
N GLY A 28 -1.77 -14.01 -12.93
CA GLY A 28 -1.58 -13.55 -14.30
C GLY A 28 -2.32 -12.24 -14.60
N TRP A 29 -3.02 -12.18 -15.72
CA TRP A 29 -3.73 -10.97 -16.17
C TRP A 29 -4.88 -10.55 -15.26
N VAL A 30 -5.48 -11.48 -14.51
CA VAL A 30 -6.55 -11.15 -13.54
C VAL A 30 -5.95 -10.39 -12.36
N LEU A 31 -4.84 -10.87 -11.80
CA LEU A 31 -4.12 -10.17 -10.74
C LEU A 31 -3.61 -8.81 -11.24
N PHE A 32 -3.06 -8.75 -12.45
CA PHE A 32 -2.63 -7.50 -13.07
C PHE A 32 -3.78 -6.48 -13.15
N ALA A 33 -4.94 -6.87 -13.67
CA ALA A 33 -6.09 -5.96 -13.81
C ALA A 33 -6.57 -5.45 -12.46
N ILE A 34 -6.69 -6.35 -11.46
CA ILE A 34 -7.10 -5.98 -10.10
C ILE A 34 -6.07 -5.03 -9.49
N LEU A 35 -4.79 -5.34 -9.59
CA LEU A 35 -3.71 -4.54 -9.04
C LEU A 35 -3.63 -3.16 -9.70
N ALA A 36 -3.82 -3.09 -11.02
CA ALA A 36 -3.81 -1.84 -11.77
C ALA A 36 -4.98 -0.93 -11.35
N ILE A 37 -6.18 -1.48 -11.22
CA ILE A 37 -7.36 -0.73 -10.75
C ILE A 37 -7.16 -0.28 -9.30
N PHE A 38 -6.71 -1.17 -8.42
CA PHE A 38 -6.44 -0.86 -7.02
C PHE A 38 -5.38 0.24 -6.88
N SER A 39 -4.26 0.10 -7.57
CA SER A 39 -3.18 1.11 -7.56
C SER A 39 -3.66 2.47 -8.10
N ALA A 40 -4.45 2.47 -9.19
CA ALA A 40 -4.98 3.70 -9.77
C ALA A 40 -5.96 4.42 -8.81
N LEU A 41 -6.86 3.69 -8.16
CA LEU A 41 -7.80 4.26 -7.18
C LEU A 41 -7.07 4.78 -5.93
N THR A 42 -6.12 4.00 -5.40
CA THR A 42 -5.30 4.39 -4.25
C THR A 42 -4.45 5.61 -4.57
N LEU A 43 -3.87 5.68 -5.78
CA LEU A 43 -3.10 6.83 -6.24
C LEU A 43 -3.97 8.07 -6.41
N TRP A 44 -5.19 7.89 -6.90
CA TRP A 44 -6.16 8.97 -6.99
C TRP A 44 -6.45 9.58 -5.62
N GLU A 45 -6.70 8.75 -4.60
CA GLU A 45 -6.88 9.20 -3.21
C GLU A 45 -5.65 9.90 -2.66
N PHE A 46 -4.45 9.36 -2.92
CA PHE A 46 -3.20 10.00 -2.51
C PHE A 46 -3.08 11.42 -3.08
N TYR A 47 -3.39 11.60 -4.36
CA TYR A 47 -3.35 12.95 -4.96
C TYR A 47 -4.47 13.87 -4.45
N ASP A 48 -5.58 13.33 -3.96
CA ASP A 48 -6.62 14.13 -3.31
C ASP A 48 -6.14 14.81 -2.03
N PHE A 49 -5.18 14.22 -1.32
CA PHE A 49 -4.53 14.87 -0.18
C PHE A 49 -3.91 16.22 -0.54
N PHE A 50 -3.47 16.36 -1.78
CA PHE A 50 -2.79 17.53 -2.29
C PHE A 50 -3.67 18.35 -3.26
N SER A 51 -4.99 18.20 -3.20
CA SER A 51 -5.95 18.84 -4.11
C SER A 51 -5.96 20.36 -4.04
N SER A 52 -5.47 20.96 -2.94
CA SER A 52 -5.32 22.42 -2.79
C SER A 52 -4.28 23.02 -3.75
N TYR A 53 -3.38 22.21 -4.31
CA TYR A 53 -2.43 22.69 -5.32
C TYR A 53 -3.09 22.79 -6.69
N GLN A 54 -2.86 23.90 -7.40
CA GLN A 54 -3.40 24.14 -8.74
C GLN A 54 -2.96 23.03 -9.72
N GLY A 55 -3.91 22.50 -10.53
CA GLY A 55 -3.64 21.47 -11.52
C GLY A 55 -3.61 20.02 -11.02
N ALA A 56 -4.07 19.80 -9.82
CA ALA A 56 -4.21 18.45 -9.26
C ALA A 56 -4.95 17.48 -10.20
N LYS A 57 -5.99 17.92 -10.91
CA LYS A 57 -6.78 17.07 -11.81
C LYS A 57 -5.96 16.50 -12.98
N THR A 58 -5.12 17.33 -13.64
CA THR A 58 -4.25 16.88 -14.74
C THR A 58 -3.24 15.83 -14.25
N LEU A 59 -2.61 16.08 -13.09
CA LEU A 59 -1.65 15.15 -12.51
C LEU A 59 -2.31 13.83 -12.05
N LYS A 60 -3.56 13.87 -11.58
CA LYS A 60 -4.32 12.66 -11.26
C LYS A 60 -4.54 11.78 -12.49
N CYS A 61 -5.03 12.37 -13.59
CA CYS A 61 -5.26 11.61 -14.83
C CYS A 61 -3.95 11.02 -15.37
N LEU A 62 -2.87 11.80 -15.39
CA LEU A 62 -1.55 11.32 -15.78
C LEU A 62 -1.05 10.23 -14.84
N GLY A 63 -1.25 10.38 -13.54
CA GLY A 63 -0.87 9.37 -12.55
C GLY A 63 -1.54 8.02 -12.81
N VAL A 64 -2.81 8.00 -13.13
CA VAL A 64 -3.51 6.78 -13.53
C VAL A 64 -2.88 6.17 -14.78
N ILE A 65 -2.61 6.96 -15.82
CA ILE A 65 -1.97 6.49 -17.05
C ILE A 65 -0.59 5.89 -16.74
N PHE A 66 0.23 6.63 -16.00
CA PHE A 66 1.58 6.16 -15.64
C PHE A 66 1.55 4.94 -14.70
N THR A 67 0.52 4.77 -13.87
CA THR A 67 0.32 3.55 -13.07
C THR A 67 0.18 2.32 -13.98
N PHE A 68 -0.70 2.39 -14.98
CA PHE A 68 -0.86 1.29 -15.93
C PHE A 68 0.43 1.01 -16.72
N LEU A 69 1.10 2.06 -17.21
CA LEU A 69 2.37 1.93 -17.93
C LEU A 69 3.46 1.30 -17.07
N LEU A 70 3.58 1.72 -15.80
CA LEU A 70 4.56 1.17 -14.86
C LEU A 70 4.30 -0.30 -14.56
N LEU A 71 3.08 -0.65 -14.17
CA LEU A 71 2.73 -2.04 -13.85
C LEU A 71 2.92 -2.94 -15.09
N PHE A 72 2.53 -2.45 -16.27
CA PHE A 72 2.75 -3.18 -17.53
C PHE A 72 4.25 -3.33 -17.84
N ALA A 73 5.04 -2.29 -17.64
CA ALA A 73 6.49 -2.33 -17.84
C ALA A 73 7.18 -3.36 -16.94
N PHE A 74 6.72 -3.51 -15.68
CA PHE A 74 7.23 -4.55 -14.78
C PHE A 74 6.91 -5.96 -15.28
N THR A 75 5.82 -6.19 -16.01
CA THR A 75 5.53 -7.53 -16.57
C THR A 75 6.47 -7.94 -17.71
N MET A 76 7.27 -7.01 -18.26
CA MET A 76 8.25 -7.30 -19.31
C MET A 76 9.53 -7.98 -18.80
N GLY A 77 9.72 -8.07 -17.48
CA GLY A 77 10.83 -8.80 -16.85
C GLY A 77 12.21 -8.13 -16.96
N ASP A 78 12.30 -6.92 -17.51
CA ASP A 78 13.55 -6.13 -17.60
C ASP A 78 13.34 -4.77 -16.93
N LEU A 79 14.18 -4.43 -15.96
CA LEU A 79 14.15 -3.16 -15.22
C LEU A 79 14.38 -1.92 -16.10
N LEU A 80 14.85 -2.09 -17.34
CA LEU A 80 14.96 -1.00 -18.30
C LEU A 80 13.60 -0.35 -18.58
N TYR A 81 12.54 -1.16 -18.79
CA TYR A 81 11.22 -0.64 -19.14
C TYR A 81 10.59 0.23 -18.04
N PRO A 82 10.47 -0.21 -16.77
CA PRO A 82 9.96 0.65 -15.72
C PRO A 82 10.85 1.88 -15.47
N SER A 83 12.17 1.78 -15.65
CA SER A 83 13.08 2.91 -15.54
C SER A 83 12.78 3.98 -16.61
N ILE A 84 12.53 3.58 -17.87
CA ILE A 84 12.12 4.50 -18.94
C ILE A 84 10.79 5.18 -18.56
N VAL A 85 9.80 4.44 -18.04
CA VAL A 85 8.51 5.01 -17.67
C VAL A 85 8.65 6.04 -16.55
N ILE A 86 9.51 5.79 -15.56
CA ILE A 86 9.77 6.74 -14.45
C ILE A 86 10.43 8.02 -15.00
N VAL A 87 11.44 7.89 -15.88
CA VAL A 87 12.10 9.04 -16.51
C VAL A 87 11.13 9.85 -17.36
N LEU A 88 10.26 9.18 -18.13
CA LEU A 88 9.20 9.86 -18.89
C LEU A 88 8.21 10.56 -17.97
N ALA A 89 7.79 9.93 -16.87
CA ALA A 89 6.90 10.54 -15.88
C ALA A 89 7.51 11.83 -15.29
N PHE A 90 8.80 11.77 -14.95
CA PHE A 90 9.53 12.96 -14.49
C PHE A 90 9.49 14.09 -15.52
N TRP A 91 9.92 13.83 -16.77
CA TRP A 91 9.99 14.87 -17.80
C TRP A 91 8.63 15.40 -18.21
N VAL A 92 7.60 14.55 -18.29
CA VAL A 92 6.22 15.00 -18.56
C VAL A 92 5.75 15.96 -17.47
N SER A 93 5.96 15.62 -16.19
CA SER A 93 5.57 16.50 -15.09
C SER A 93 6.40 17.78 -15.04
N ALA A 94 7.69 17.71 -15.37
CA ALA A 94 8.59 18.86 -15.45
C ALA A 94 8.21 19.82 -16.59
N PHE A 95 7.83 19.31 -17.76
CA PHE A 95 7.33 20.14 -18.86
C PHE A 95 5.99 20.80 -18.53
N ILE A 96 5.07 20.07 -17.88
CA ILE A 96 3.81 20.66 -17.40
C ILE A 96 4.10 21.81 -16.43
N PHE A 97 5.04 21.63 -15.50
CA PHE A 97 5.49 22.71 -14.63
C PHE A 97 6.05 23.88 -15.44
N LEU A 98 6.97 23.65 -16.38
CA LEU A 98 7.60 24.69 -17.20
C LEU A 98 6.56 25.51 -17.97
N PHE A 99 5.63 24.86 -18.67
CA PHE A 99 4.58 25.54 -19.42
C PHE A 99 3.63 26.33 -18.52
N ARG A 100 3.34 25.84 -17.32
CA ARG A 100 2.53 26.58 -16.35
C ARG A 100 3.27 27.77 -15.80
N TYR A 101 4.52 27.60 -15.41
CA TYR A 101 5.34 28.66 -14.83
C TYR A 101 5.57 29.79 -15.83
N SER A 102 5.56 29.53 -17.15
CA SER A 102 5.64 30.56 -18.17
C SER A 102 4.43 31.51 -18.22
N THR A 103 3.26 31.07 -17.70
CA THR A 103 2.02 31.86 -17.70
C THR A 103 1.57 32.27 -16.31
N ASP A 104 1.97 31.52 -15.28
CA ASP A 104 1.61 31.73 -13.89
C ASP A 104 2.83 31.47 -12.98
N LEU A 105 3.44 32.55 -12.50
CA LEU A 105 4.62 32.50 -11.63
C LEU A 105 4.35 31.87 -10.25
N THR A 106 3.08 31.60 -9.90
CA THR A 106 2.71 30.88 -8.68
C THR A 106 2.80 29.36 -8.84
N ALA A 107 2.99 28.87 -10.08
CA ALA A 107 3.16 27.45 -10.32
C ALA A 107 4.39 26.91 -9.58
N SER A 108 4.24 25.78 -8.91
CA SER A 108 5.28 25.19 -8.07
C SER A 108 5.74 23.83 -8.60
N PHE A 109 7.04 23.59 -8.62
CA PHE A 109 7.62 22.28 -8.95
C PHE A 109 7.28 21.20 -7.91
N VAL A 110 6.82 21.58 -6.73
CA VAL A 110 6.33 20.65 -5.68
C VAL A 110 5.26 19.71 -6.22
N GLN A 111 4.42 20.15 -7.17
CA GLN A 111 3.41 19.28 -7.80
C GLN A 111 4.04 18.11 -8.56
N SER A 112 5.16 18.34 -9.26
CA SER A 112 5.92 17.28 -9.93
C SER A 112 6.53 16.30 -8.92
N MET A 113 6.98 16.79 -7.77
CA MET A 113 7.48 15.96 -6.69
C MET A 113 6.37 15.10 -6.07
N ILE A 114 5.19 15.68 -5.82
CA ILE A 114 4.01 14.95 -5.33
C ILE A 114 3.60 13.87 -6.34
N PHE A 115 3.59 14.20 -7.63
CA PHE A 115 3.27 13.26 -8.70
C PHE A 115 4.20 12.04 -8.69
N LEU A 116 5.51 12.26 -8.67
CA LEU A 116 6.48 11.17 -8.62
C LEU A 116 6.43 10.39 -7.31
N SER A 117 6.24 11.08 -6.19
CA SER A 117 6.10 10.43 -4.88
C SER A 117 4.93 9.46 -4.86
N GLY A 118 3.79 9.82 -5.47
CA GLY A 118 2.64 8.93 -5.59
C GLY A 118 2.95 7.68 -6.42
N LEU A 119 3.63 7.83 -7.56
CA LEU A 119 4.05 6.70 -8.40
C LEU A 119 5.04 5.78 -7.69
N ILE A 120 5.97 6.33 -6.91
CA ILE A 120 6.92 5.55 -6.11
C ILE A 120 6.19 4.86 -4.96
N TYR A 121 5.33 5.58 -4.24
CA TYR A 121 4.69 5.09 -3.03
C TYR A 121 3.65 3.99 -3.29
N ILE A 122 2.96 4.01 -4.42
CA ILE A 122 1.84 3.10 -4.67
C ILE A 122 2.18 2.05 -5.74
N PRO A 123 2.19 2.33 -7.06
CA PRO A 123 2.35 1.28 -8.05
C PRO A 123 3.73 0.61 -8.01
N ILE A 124 4.82 1.34 -7.71
CA ILE A 124 6.14 0.74 -7.59
C ILE A 124 6.23 -0.20 -6.38
N ASN A 125 5.57 0.11 -5.25
CA ASN A 125 5.58 -0.81 -4.11
C ASN A 125 4.66 -2.03 -4.35
N LEU A 126 3.54 -1.84 -5.02
CA LEU A 126 2.58 -2.93 -5.24
C LEU A 126 2.96 -3.86 -6.40
N HIS A 127 3.86 -3.43 -7.34
CA HIS A 127 4.22 -4.29 -8.48
C HIS A 127 4.77 -5.66 -8.08
N PHE A 128 5.44 -5.76 -6.93
CA PHE A 128 5.99 -7.03 -6.43
C PHE A 128 4.94 -8.15 -6.34
N PHE A 129 3.66 -7.81 -6.16
CA PHE A 129 2.59 -8.82 -6.21
C PHE A 129 2.53 -9.56 -7.55
N LEU A 130 2.97 -8.94 -8.66
CA LEU A 130 3.03 -9.59 -9.97
C LEU A 130 4.12 -10.66 -10.07
N GLU A 131 5.12 -10.58 -9.18
CA GLU A 131 6.25 -11.51 -9.11
C GLU A 131 6.04 -12.62 -8.06
N PHE A 132 5.03 -12.47 -7.21
CA PHE A 132 4.75 -13.40 -6.13
C PHE A 132 3.91 -14.59 -6.62
N ASN A 133 4.27 -15.79 -6.15
CA ASN A 133 3.40 -16.94 -6.28
C ASN A 133 2.22 -16.85 -5.28
N ARG A 134 1.27 -17.79 -5.38
CA ARG A 134 0.06 -17.78 -4.54
C ARG A 134 0.37 -17.85 -3.03
N LEU A 135 1.36 -18.64 -2.66
CA LEU A 135 1.77 -18.82 -1.26
C LEU A 135 2.38 -17.52 -0.72
N GLU A 136 3.21 -16.86 -1.50
CA GLU A 136 3.84 -15.59 -1.17
C GLU A 136 2.82 -14.46 -1.04
N CYS A 137 1.90 -14.36 -1.99
CA CYS A 137 0.81 -13.39 -1.94
C CYS A 137 -0.03 -13.57 -0.66
N PHE A 138 -0.40 -14.82 -0.33
CA PHE A 138 -1.16 -15.12 0.88
C PHE A 138 -0.36 -14.77 2.13
N LEU A 139 0.94 -15.14 2.18
CA LEU A 139 1.82 -14.81 3.31
C LEU A 139 1.83 -13.31 3.61
N VAL A 140 2.08 -12.50 2.58
CA VAL A 140 2.22 -11.04 2.71
C VAL A 140 0.92 -10.39 3.19
N VAL A 141 -0.22 -10.77 2.59
CA VAL A 141 -1.54 -10.28 2.99
C VAL A 141 -1.89 -10.73 4.42
N ALA A 142 -1.66 -12.00 4.74
CA ALA A 142 -1.92 -12.55 6.07
C ALA A 142 -1.03 -11.90 7.13
N ALA A 143 0.26 -11.67 6.84
CA ALA A 143 1.19 -11.02 7.77
C ALA A 143 0.71 -9.62 8.16
N ALA A 144 0.31 -8.79 7.19
CA ALA A 144 -0.24 -7.47 7.45
C ALA A 144 -1.54 -7.56 8.27
N ALA A 145 -2.50 -8.38 7.84
CA ALA A 145 -3.80 -8.51 8.50
C ALA A 145 -3.68 -9.04 9.95
N VAL A 146 -2.82 -10.03 10.19
CA VAL A 146 -2.57 -10.58 11.53
C VAL A 146 -1.89 -9.55 12.42
N SER A 147 -0.88 -8.84 11.89
CA SER A 147 -0.20 -7.75 12.61
C SER A 147 -1.20 -6.72 13.11
N ASP A 148 -2.03 -6.17 12.21
CA ASP A 148 -2.97 -5.10 12.53
C ASP A 148 -4.08 -5.57 13.48
N THR A 149 -4.63 -6.77 13.24
CA THR A 149 -5.69 -7.35 14.06
C THR A 149 -5.18 -7.61 15.47
N ALA A 150 -4.03 -8.26 15.63
CA ALA A 150 -3.49 -8.57 16.95
C ALA A 150 -3.06 -7.29 17.70
N ALA A 151 -2.48 -6.32 16.98
CA ALA A 151 -2.13 -5.02 17.55
C ALA A 151 -3.38 -4.27 18.05
N PHE A 152 -4.49 -4.32 17.29
CA PHE A 152 -5.75 -3.72 17.69
C PHE A 152 -6.31 -4.37 18.98
N TYR A 153 -6.42 -5.69 19.03
CA TYR A 153 -6.98 -6.38 20.20
C TYR A 153 -6.09 -6.21 21.44
N ALA A 154 -4.79 -6.47 21.33
CA ALA A 154 -3.87 -6.30 22.46
C ALA A 154 -3.83 -4.84 22.93
N GLY A 155 -3.83 -3.89 21.99
CA GLY A 155 -3.83 -2.46 22.28
C GLY A 155 -5.13 -1.96 22.91
N SER A 156 -6.28 -2.50 22.53
CA SER A 156 -7.58 -2.13 23.09
C SER A 156 -7.79 -2.68 24.51
N LEU A 157 -7.31 -3.90 24.79
CA LEU A 157 -7.47 -4.56 26.08
C LEU A 157 -6.47 -4.06 27.14
N TRP A 158 -5.20 -3.89 26.75
CA TRP A 158 -4.11 -3.63 27.71
C TRP A 158 -3.27 -2.38 27.40
N GLY A 159 -3.54 -1.67 26.31
CA GLY A 159 -2.70 -0.60 25.76
C GLY A 159 -2.81 0.75 26.45
N LYS A 160 -2.16 0.93 27.62
CA LYS A 160 -2.12 2.20 28.35
C LYS A 160 -1.14 3.22 27.73
N LYS A 161 0.12 2.83 27.51
CA LYS A 161 1.17 3.73 27.00
C LYS A 161 1.12 3.81 25.47
N LYS A 162 0.93 5.02 24.93
CA LYS A 162 0.86 5.27 23.48
C LYS A 162 2.25 5.41 22.88
N ILE A 163 2.42 5.03 21.58
CA ILE A 163 3.72 5.11 20.87
C ILE A 163 3.94 6.55 20.40
N TRP A 164 3.12 7.03 19.48
CA TRP A 164 3.17 8.38 18.91
C TRP A 164 1.79 9.04 18.96
N PRO A 165 1.40 9.67 20.09
CA PRO A 165 0.05 10.21 20.27
C PRO A 165 -0.36 11.25 19.23
N LYS A 166 0.60 12.03 18.71
CA LYS A 166 0.35 13.05 17.68
C LYS A 166 0.05 12.46 16.30
N VAL A 167 0.60 11.28 16.01
CA VAL A 167 0.40 10.57 14.73
C VAL A 167 -0.84 9.69 14.81
N SER A 168 -0.84 8.76 15.75
CA SER A 168 -1.94 7.82 15.96
C SER A 168 -2.25 7.67 17.47
N PRO A 169 -3.29 8.35 17.99
CA PRO A 169 -3.60 8.35 19.42
C PRO A 169 -4.10 7.01 19.94
N LYS A 170 -4.50 6.10 19.06
CA LYS A 170 -5.02 4.77 19.45
C LYS A 170 -3.91 3.72 19.59
N LYS A 171 -2.79 3.83 18.88
CA LYS A 171 -1.72 2.84 18.87
C LYS A 171 -0.89 2.87 20.17
N SER A 172 -0.65 1.69 20.75
CA SER A 172 0.04 1.51 22.04
C SER A 172 1.20 0.53 21.93
N TRP A 173 2.16 0.63 22.84
CA TRP A 173 3.31 -0.28 22.92
C TRP A 173 2.88 -1.74 23.09
N ILE A 174 1.89 -2.02 23.94
CA ILE A 174 1.38 -3.38 24.14
C ILE A 174 0.71 -3.90 22.87
N GLY A 175 -0.04 -3.04 22.17
CA GLY A 175 -0.60 -3.39 20.85
C GLY A 175 0.49 -3.74 19.86
N SER A 176 1.54 -2.92 19.77
CA SER A 176 2.68 -3.17 18.87
C SER A 176 3.37 -4.51 19.17
N ILE A 177 3.63 -4.81 20.45
CA ILE A 177 4.23 -6.08 20.88
C ILE A 177 3.28 -7.26 20.56
N GLY A 178 1.98 -7.10 20.79
CA GLY A 178 0.98 -8.13 20.45
C GLY A 178 0.97 -8.43 18.93
N GLY A 179 0.94 -7.40 18.10
CA GLY A 179 1.07 -7.55 16.64
C GLY A 179 2.38 -8.22 16.24
N PHE A 180 3.50 -7.79 16.84
CA PHE A 180 4.82 -8.34 16.58
C PHE A 180 4.89 -9.85 16.88
N THR A 181 4.39 -10.26 18.04
CA THR A 181 4.39 -11.67 18.43
C THR A 181 3.48 -12.49 17.56
N ALA A 182 2.25 -12.05 17.32
CA ALA A 182 1.27 -12.78 16.53
C ALA A 182 1.72 -12.92 15.05
N CYS A 183 2.21 -11.85 14.44
CA CYS A 183 2.72 -11.87 13.08
C CYS A 183 3.93 -12.83 12.96
N THR A 184 4.92 -12.72 13.87
CA THR A 184 6.10 -13.60 13.86
C THR A 184 5.71 -15.07 13.97
N VAL A 185 4.81 -15.40 14.91
CA VAL A 185 4.32 -16.78 15.09
C VAL A 185 3.58 -17.26 13.84
N SER A 186 2.67 -16.46 13.29
CA SER A 186 1.87 -16.84 12.12
C SER A 186 2.74 -17.04 10.86
N VAL A 187 3.67 -16.11 10.60
CA VAL A 187 4.61 -16.21 9.47
C VAL A 187 5.50 -17.44 9.63
N THR A 188 6.00 -17.71 10.84
CA THR A 188 6.83 -18.88 11.12
C THR A 188 6.03 -20.19 10.93
N ALA A 189 4.83 -20.26 11.48
CA ALA A 189 3.96 -21.43 11.33
C ALA A 189 3.62 -21.70 9.86
N TYR A 190 3.27 -20.66 9.11
CA TYR A 190 2.99 -20.76 7.68
C TYR A 190 4.22 -21.19 6.88
N GLY A 191 5.38 -20.62 7.19
CA GLY A 191 6.62 -20.96 6.53
C GLY A 191 7.07 -22.40 6.77
N LEU A 192 6.88 -22.93 7.99
CA LEU A 192 7.17 -24.33 8.30
C LEU A 192 6.21 -25.31 7.62
N ALA A 193 4.96 -24.88 7.34
CA ALA A 193 3.97 -25.71 6.68
C ALA A 193 4.15 -25.76 5.15
N PHE A 194 4.55 -24.65 4.53
CA PHE A 194 4.50 -24.49 3.06
C PHE A 194 5.82 -24.06 2.42
N GLY A 195 6.80 -23.61 3.21
CA GLY A 195 8.06 -23.11 2.72
C GLY A 195 9.23 -24.08 2.94
N GLN A 196 10.43 -23.66 2.51
CA GLN A 196 11.62 -24.51 2.57
C GLN A 196 12.78 -23.90 3.35
N ALA A 197 12.64 -22.65 3.79
CA ALA A 197 13.67 -21.99 4.57
C ALA A 197 13.77 -22.56 5.99
N GLN A 198 14.89 -22.32 6.65
CA GLN A 198 15.11 -22.74 8.03
C GLN A 198 14.25 -21.92 9.00
N ILE A 199 13.88 -22.50 10.14
CA ILE A 199 12.95 -21.88 11.11
C ILE A 199 13.37 -20.46 11.54
N TRP A 200 14.66 -20.23 11.77
CA TRP A 200 15.15 -18.91 12.18
C TRP A 200 15.00 -17.83 11.08
N MET A 201 15.01 -18.22 9.80
CA MET A 201 14.72 -17.34 8.68
C MET A 201 13.26 -16.91 8.67
N TRP A 202 12.34 -17.83 8.97
CA TRP A 202 10.91 -17.54 9.09
C TRP A 202 10.61 -16.63 10.28
N ILE A 203 11.29 -16.86 11.42
CA ILE A 203 11.21 -15.97 12.59
C ILE A 203 11.67 -14.56 12.20
N GLY A 204 12.85 -14.44 11.57
CA GLY A 204 13.39 -13.17 11.11
C GLY A 204 12.47 -12.46 10.12
N LEU A 205 11.92 -13.20 9.15
CA LEU A 205 10.96 -12.69 8.19
C LEU A 205 9.71 -12.13 8.89
N GLY A 206 9.12 -12.89 9.81
CA GLY A 206 7.93 -12.46 10.56
C GLY A 206 8.18 -11.17 11.37
N MET A 207 9.34 -11.05 11.99
CA MET A 207 9.76 -9.83 12.70
C MET A 207 9.84 -8.63 11.76
N VAL A 208 10.50 -8.79 10.62
CA VAL A 208 10.70 -7.70 9.65
C VAL A 208 9.39 -7.29 9.00
N LEU A 209 8.54 -8.24 8.59
CA LEU A 209 7.24 -7.94 8.00
C LEU A 209 6.31 -7.22 8.98
N ASN A 210 6.34 -7.59 10.28
CA ASN A 210 5.57 -6.86 11.27
C ASN A 210 6.06 -5.41 11.43
N VAL A 211 7.37 -5.19 11.50
CA VAL A 211 7.92 -3.83 11.57
C VAL A 211 7.52 -3.03 10.35
N ALA A 212 7.59 -3.64 9.15
CA ALA A 212 7.14 -3.01 7.91
C ALA A 212 5.65 -2.65 7.96
N ALA A 213 4.77 -3.56 8.40
CA ALA A 213 3.34 -3.30 8.52
C ALA A 213 3.05 -2.11 9.44
N GLN A 214 3.63 -2.10 10.64
CA GLN A 214 3.42 -1.01 11.59
C GLN A 214 3.98 0.32 11.09
N MET A 215 5.15 0.33 10.44
CA MET A 215 5.76 1.56 9.91
C MET A 215 4.98 2.10 8.72
N GLY A 216 4.44 1.24 7.84
CA GLY A 216 3.59 1.65 6.72
C GLY A 216 2.35 2.42 7.19
N ASP A 217 1.59 1.84 8.13
CA ASP A 217 0.42 2.49 8.73
C ASP A 217 0.81 3.77 9.52
N PHE A 218 1.93 3.79 10.25
CA PHE A 218 2.39 5.02 10.89
C PHE A 218 2.76 6.10 9.88
N PHE A 219 3.41 5.75 8.78
CA PHE A 219 3.78 6.70 7.74
C PHE A 219 2.55 7.35 7.12
N GLU A 220 1.56 6.55 6.72
CA GLU A 220 0.30 7.06 6.14
C GLU A 220 -0.46 7.92 7.17
N SER A 221 -0.54 7.48 8.42
CA SER A 221 -1.14 8.26 9.51
C SER A 221 -0.41 9.60 9.71
N ALA A 222 0.92 9.64 9.68
CA ALA A 222 1.69 10.86 9.81
C ALA A 222 1.48 11.81 8.64
N LEU A 223 1.42 11.27 7.41
CA LEU A 223 1.14 12.03 6.20
C LEU A 223 -0.24 12.71 6.30
N LYS A 224 -1.28 11.98 6.70
CA LYS A 224 -2.62 12.57 6.92
C LYS A 224 -2.61 13.69 7.96
N ARG A 225 -1.90 13.50 9.09
CA ARG A 225 -1.81 14.54 10.13
C ARG A 225 -1.04 15.78 9.66
N SER A 226 0.00 15.62 8.83
CA SER A 226 0.75 16.75 8.29
C SER A 226 -0.07 17.62 7.34
N LEU A 227 -1.17 17.09 6.83
CA LEU A 227 -2.11 17.76 5.91
C LEU A 227 -3.46 18.11 6.58
N ASP A 228 -3.55 17.98 7.92
CA ASP A 228 -4.75 18.23 8.72
C ASP A 228 -5.98 17.39 8.30
N ILE A 229 -5.75 16.23 7.70
CA ILE A 229 -6.82 15.27 7.34
C ILE A 229 -6.77 14.03 8.24
N LYS A 230 -7.88 13.28 8.27
CA LYS A 230 -7.99 12.08 9.10
C LYS A 230 -8.18 10.82 8.27
N ASP A 231 -9.09 10.84 7.33
CA ASP A 231 -9.42 9.70 6.47
C ASP A 231 -8.98 10.04 5.03
N SER A 232 -8.49 9.07 4.28
CA SER A 232 -7.95 9.31 2.93
C SER A 232 -9.04 9.76 1.94
N SER A 233 -10.24 9.19 2.07
CA SER A 233 -11.41 9.54 1.27
C SER A 233 -12.68 8.94 1.87
N GLN A 234 -13.82 9.10 1.15
CA GLN A 234 -15.09 8.41 1.43
C GLN A 234 -15.50 7.51 0.26
N ILE A 235 -14.57 7.08 -0.58
CA ILE A 235 -14.85 6.23 -1.75
C ILE A 235 -15.48 4.91 -1.33
N LEU A 236 -15.06 4.36 -0.18
CA LEU A 236 -15.63 3.13 0.36
C LEU A 236 -16.71 3.43 1.41
N PRO A 237 -18.01 3.30 1.07
CA PRO A 237 -19.09 3.66 1.98
C PRO A 237 -18.99 2.94 3.34
N GLY A 238 -18.73 3.70 4.39
CA GLY A 238 -18.59 3.20 5.76
C GLY A 238 -17.25 2.56 6.13
N HIS A 239 -16.26 2.55 5.20
CA HIS A 239 -14.93 1.99 5.40
C HIS A 239 -13.79 3.01 5.20
N GLY A 240 -14.08 4.27 4.84
CA GLY A 240 -13.06 5.29 4.56
C GLY A 240 -12.49 5.16 3.15
N GLY A 241 -11.22 5.42 2.98
CA GLY A 241 -10.53 5.30 1.71
C GLY A 241 -9.90 3.93 1.47
N LEU A 242 -9.53 3.69 0.22
CA LEU A 242 -8.81 2.48 -0.19
C LEU A 242 -7.36 2.53 0.28
N LEU A 243 -6.73 3.71 0.29
CA LEU A 243 -5.39 3.93 0.80
C LEU A 243 -5.29 3.54 2.29
N ASP A 244 -6.31 3.91 3.11
CA ASP A 244 -6.42 3.51 4.53
C ASP A 244 -6.50 1.97 4.73
N ARG A 245 -6.68 1.18 3.68
CA ARG A 245 -6.78 -0.29 3.72
C ARG A 245 -5.52 -1.02 3.25
N VAL A 246 -4.66 -0.32 2.55
CA VAL A 246 -3.43 -0.90 2.00
C VAL A 246 -2.17 -0.25 2.57
N ASP A 247 -2.30 0.70 3.48
CA ASP A 247 -1.22 1.49 4.07
C ASP A 247 -0.09 0.63 4.65
N SER A 248 -0.41 -0.39 5.44
CA SER A 248 0.55 -1.37 5.94
C SER A 248 1.17 -2.21 4.81
N MET A 249 0.36 -2.59 3.79
CA MET A 249 0.84 -3.39 2.67
C MET A 249 1.83 -2.64 1.79
N LEU A 250 1.70 -1.31 1.65
CA LEU A 250 2.59 -0.49 0.84
C LEU A 250 4.06 -0.58 1.27
N LEU A 251 4.34 -1.02 2.50
CA LEU A 251 5.70 -1.29 2.94
C LEU A 251 5.99 -2.79 3.10
N VAL A 252 5.02 -3.60 3.50
CA VAL A 252 5.20 -5.06 3.65
C VAL A 252 5.55 -5.71 2.32
N VAL A 253 4.84 -5.35 1.25
CA VAL A 253 5.01 -5.92 -0.10
C VAL A 253 6.44 -5.73 -0.63
N PRO A 254 6.98 -4.50 -0.73
CA PRO A 254 8.33 -4.30 -1.22
C PRO A 254 9.40 -4.89 -0.29
N VAL A 255 9.18 -4.86 1.02
CA VAL A 255 10.12 -5.48 1.98
C VAL A 255 10.22 -6.98 1.74
N TYR A 256 9.08 -7.67 1.59
CA TYR A 256 9.09 -9.09 1.24
C TYR A 256 9.73 -9.34 -0.13
N GLY A 257 9.38 -8.54 -1.14
CA GLY A 257 9.94 -8.66 -2.49
C GLY A 257 11.47 -8.55 -2.50
N LEU A 258 12.02 -7.57 -1.78
CA LEU A 258 13.48 -7.41 -1.65
C LEU A 258 14.13 -8.59 -0.88
N LEU A 259 13.51 -9.06 0.19
CA LEU A 259 14.02 -10.21 0.94
C LEU A 259 13.98 -11.51 0.13
N LYS A 260 12.94 -11.72 -0.69
CA LYS A 260 12.83 -12.84 -1.62
C LYS A 260 13.97 -12.85 -2.65
N MET A 261 14.40 -11.68 -3.14
CA MET A 261 15.55 -11.58 -4.04
C MET A 261 16.87 -12.04 -3.40
N LEU A 262 17.01 -11.85 -2.09
CA LEU A 262 18.19 -12.28 -1.34
C LEU A 262 18.14 -13.75 -0.96
N HIS A 263 16.95 -14.26 -0.66
CA HIS A 263 16.73 -15.66 -0.28
C HIS A 263 15.33 -16.12 -0.70
N PRO A 264 15.22 -17.14 -1.58
CA PRO A 264 13.92 -17.70 -1.93
C PRO A 264 13.34 -18.48 -0.74
N PHE A 265 12.18 -18.06 -0.24
CA PHE A 265 11.49 -18.69 0.90
C PHE A 265 10.59 -19.87 0.47
N PHE A 266 10.08 -19.82 -0.76
CA PHE A 266 9.26 -20.85 -1.39
C PHE A 266 9.90 -21.31 -2.70
N GLN A 267 9.51 -22.51 -3.18
CA GLN A 267 9.86 -23.00 -4.51
C GLN A 267 8.90 -22.50 -5.57
#